data_1f7cc5d27ddb946e50f04f4804915bb9
#
_entry.id   1f7cc5d27ddb946e50f04f4804915bb9
#
_cell.length_a   1.000
_cell.length_b   1.000
_cell.length_c   1.000
_cell.angle_alpha   90.00
_cell.angle_beta   90.00
_cell.angle_gamma   90.00
#
_symmetry.space_group_name_H-M   'P 1'
#
loop_
_entity.id
_entity.type
_entity.pdbx_description
1 polymer ?
#
loop_
_entity_poly.entity_id
_entity_poly.type
_entity_poly.pdbx_seq_one_letter_code
_entity_poly.pdbx_strand_id
1 'polypeptide(L)'
;FTLNKPTSKTSVTTAGQIGRINFTRNKDQGNSKIVHAVWSDENGGDDLNWYEAWQESTEFNLSKHKGYGKYFVDTYENKNGKMIYQSGTTFHLEKPNPTIQTSFPEPGIMEILIKNLPESMYKVTVPTWSENKGQDDLQWYQARKNPDSSYSVRVELKKHNYDTGTYHIHLYGESYVKPELTGLAGTSVTL
;
A
#
# COMPACT_ATOMS: atom_id res chain seq x y z
N PHE A 1 3.51 -5.89 47.91
CA PHE A 1 2.89 -6.69 46.81
C PHE A 1 2.29 -5.70 45.82
N THR A 2 2.97 -5.50 44.69
CA THR A 2 2.41 -4.72 43.57
C THR A 2 1.62 -5.69 42.71
N LEU A 3 0.29 -5.67 42.81
CA LEU A 3 -0.59 -6.37 41.87
C LEU A 3 -0.50 -5.64 40.53
N ASN A 4 0.26 -6.19 39.58
CA ASN A 4 0.20 -5.73 38.21
C ASN A 4 -1.20 -6.04 37.64
N LYS A 5 -2.03 -5.00 37.50
CA LYS A 5 -3.32 -5.12 36.84
C LYS A 5 -3.08 -5.59 35.40
N PRO A 6 -3.72 -6.68 34.94
CA PRO A 6 -3.64 -7.07 33.52
C PRO A 6 -4.06 -5.89 32.66
N THR A 7 -3.18 -5.43 31.78
CA THR A 7 -3.46 -4.34 30.86
C THR A 7 -3.99 -4.88 29.54
N SER A 8 -5.02 -4.24 29.00
CA SER A 8 -5.47 -4.48 27.64
C SER A 8 -4.37 -4.17 26.65
N LYS A 9 -4.30 -4.91 25.54
CA LYS A 9 -3.29 -4.73 24.50
C LYS A 9 -3.94 -4.72 23.12
N THR A 10 -3.57 -3.74 22.31
CA THR A 10 -3.93 -3.64 20.90
C THR A 10 -2.69 -3.90 20.04
N SER A 11 -2.84 -4.66 18.96
CA SER A 11 -1.84 -4.84 17.91
C SER A 11 -2.50 -4.84 16.54
N VAL A 12 -1.72 -4.52 15.48
CA VAL A 12 -2.21 -4.44 14.12
C VAL A 12 -1.25 -5.16 13.17
N THR A 13 -1.83 -5.84 12.18
CA THR A 13 -1.12 -6.37 11.02
C THR A 13 -1.84 -5.90 9.76
N THR A 14 -1.12 -5.73 8.65
CA THR A 14 -1.69 -5.36 7.35
C THR A 14 -1.21 -6.33 6.28
N ALA A 15 -2.10 -6.65 5.33
CA ALA A 15 -1.79 -7.47 4.16
C ALA A 15 -2.66 -7.00 2.98
N GLY A 16 -2.02 -6.47 1.93
CA GLY A 16 -2.72 -5.92 0.77
C GLY A 16 -3.72 -4.83 1.15
N GLN A 17 -5.00 -5.10 0.99
CA GLN A 17 -6.12 -4.19 1.28
C GLN A 17 -6.59 -4.26 2.75
N ILE A 18 -6.28 -5.34 3.45
CA ILE A 18 -6.87 -5.64 4.76
C ILE A 18 -5.89 -5.31 5.88
N GLY A 19 -6.38 -4.54 6.85
CA GLY A 19 -5.76 -4.42 8.16
C GLY A 19 -6.54 -5.26 9.18
N ARG A 20 -5.82 -5.88 10.12
CA ARG A 20 -6.41 -6.66 11.21
C ARG A 20 -5.94 -6.13 12.54
N ILE A 21 -6.89 -5.77 13.38
CA ILE A 21 -6.68 -5.33 14.76
C ILE A 21 -6.91 -6.52 15.65
N ASN A 22 -5.92 -6.88 16.49
CA ASN A 22 -6.07 -7.86 17.54
C ASN A 22 -6.06 -7.13 18.89
N PHE A 23 -7.07 -7.41 19.70
CA PHE A 23 -7.26 -6.80 21.01
C PHE A 23 -7.36 -7.87 22.11
N THR A 24 -6.46 -7.81 23.08
CA THR A 24 -6.53 -8.68 24.26
C THR A 24 -7.27 -7.93 25.37
N ARG A 25 -8.42 -8.47 25.78
CA ARG A 25 -9.23 -7.90 26.86
C ARG A 25 -8.57 -8.06 28.21
N ASN A 26 -8.76 -7.07 29.06
CA ASN A 26 -8.54 -7.24 30.50
C ASN A 26 -9.64 -8.19 31.07
N LYS A 27 -9.29 -9.03 32.02
CA LYS A 27 -10.21 -10.00 32.63
C LYS A 27 -11.48 -9.37 33.26
N ASP A 28 -11.42 -8.10 33.60
CA ASP A 28 -12.52 -7.37 34.25
C ASP A 28 -13.53 -6.76 33.22
N GLN A 29 -13.31 -6.91 31.93
CA GLN A 29 -14.10 -6.22 30.89
C GLN A 29 -15.36 -6.96 30.46
N GLY A 30 -15.51 -8.24 30.80
CA GLY A 30 -16.66 -9.04 30.35
C GLY A 30 -16.85 -9.05 28.83
N ASN A 31 -18.10 -9.10 28.37
CA ASN A 31 -18.49 -9.13 26.94
C ASN A 31 -18.94 -7.75 26.42
N SER A 32 -18.40 -6.66 26.95
CA SER A 32 -18.71 -5.32 26.45
C SER A 32 -18.30 -5.14 25.00
N LYS A 33 -19.02 -4.29 24.27
CA LYS A 33 -18.71 -3.89 22.90
C LYS A 33 -17.38 -3.14 22.87
N ILE A 34 -16.47 -3.57 22.02
CA ILE A 34 -15.19 -2.91 21.75
C ILE A 34 -15.34 -2.08 20.46
N VAL A 35 -14.71 -0.94 20.45
CA VAL A 35 -14.68 -0.03 19.29
C VAL A 35 -13.25 0.42 19.05
N HIS A 36 -12.81 0.31 17.82
CA HIS A 36 -11.50 0.77 17.39
C HIS A 36 -11.63 2.02 16.54
N ALA A 37 -10.90 3.07 16.89
CA ALA A 37 -10.68 4.25 16.05
C ALA A 37 -9.40 4.04 15.26
N VAL A 38 -9.45 4.18 13.94
CA VAL A 38 -8.28 4.07 13.05
C VAL A 38 -8.20 5.32 12.20
N TRP A 39 -7.02 5.94 12.13
CA TRP A 39 -6.76 7.11 11.30
C TRP A 39 -5.30 7.22 10.92
N SER A 40 -5.02 7.93 9.82
CA SER A 40 -3.66 8.30 9.40
C SER A 40 -3.22 9.60 10.06
N ASP A 41 -1.91 9.81 10.14
CA ASP A 41 -1.30 11.08 10.55
C ASP A 41 -1.39 12.15 9.44
N GLU A 42 -1.71 11.72 8.22
CA GLU A 42 -1.83 12.61 7.07
C GLU A 42 -3.08 13.50 7.20
N ASN A 43 -2.94 14.78 6.90
CA ASN A 43 -4.03 15.76 6.94
C ASN A 43 -4.81 15.86 8.28
N GLY A 44 -4.15 15.57 9.40
CA GLY A 44 -4.74 15.72 10.72
C GLY A 44 -5.83 14.71 11.07
N GLY A 45 -5.79 13.53 10.46
CA GLY A 45 -6.73 12.44 10.75
C GLY A 45 -8.10 12.62 10.11
N ASP A 46 -8.15 13.24 8.92
CA ASP A 46 -9.41 13.45 8.15
C ASP A 46 -10.04 12.14 7.64
N ASP A 47 -9.32 11.02 7.79
CA ASP A 47 -9.74 9.67 7.41
C ASP A 47 -10.14 8.80 8.61
N LEU A 48 -10.42 9.41 9.77
CA LEU A 48 -10.86 8.69 10.97
C LEU A 48 -12.08 7.82 10.69
N ASN A 49 -11.93 6.53 10.95
CA ASN A 49 -13.03 5.55 10.89
C ASN A 49 -13.13 4.76 12.20
N TRP A 50 -14.37 4.36 12.52
CA TRP A 50 -14.69 3.58 13.71
C TRP A 50 -15.10 2.16 13.32
N TYR A 51 -14.48 1.15 13.98
CA TYR A 51 -14.71 -0.27 13.73
C TYR A 51 -15.20 -0.95 15.00
N GLU A 52 -16.42 -1.50 14.95
CA GLU A 52 -17.02 -2.19 16.10
C GLU A 52 -16.62 -3.66 16.14
N ALA A 53 -16.33 -4.17 17.32
CA ALA A 53 -15.94 -5.55 17.53
C ALA A 53 -16.57 -6.14 18.78
N TRP A 54 -17.03 -7.37 18.67
CA TRP A 54 -17.44 -8.22 19.78
C TRP A 54 -16.40 -9.30 20.07
N GLN A 55 -15.48 -9.52 19.16
CA GLN A 55 -14.41 -10.51 19.21
C GLN A 55 -13.06 -9.83 19.42
N GLU A 56 -12.05 -10.63 19.73
CA GLU A 56 -10.68 -10.16 19.95
C GLU A 56 -9.95 -9.78 18.66
N SER A 57 -10.54 -10.03 17.48
CA SER A 57 -9.98 -9.66 16.19
C SER A 57 -11.03 -8.96 15.32
N THR A 58 -10.64 -7.85 14.70
CA THR A 58 -11.48 -7.04 13.81
C THR A 58 -10.70 -6.68 12.56
N GLU A 59 -11.33 -6.85 11.40
CA GLU A 59 -10.74 -6.40 10.14
C GLU A 59 -11.22 -4.99 9.77
N PHE A 60 -10.33 -4.23 9.15
CA PHE A 60 -10.65 -2.97 8.52
C PHE A 60 -10.07 -2.89 7.12
N ASN A 61 -10.67 -2.06 6.27
CA ASN A 61 -10.25 -1.93 4.89
C ASN A 61 -9.44 -0.65 4.71
N LEU A 62 -8.20 -0.79 4.23
CA LEU A 62 -7.29 0.33 3.95
C LEU A 62 -7.87 1.33 2.94
N SER A 63 -8.76 0.91 2.03
CA SER A 63 -9.44 1.82 1.09
C SER A 63 -10.42 2.82 1.75
N LYS A 64 -10.68 2.67 3.04
CA LYS A 64 -11.43 3.65 3.86
C LYS A 64 -10.54 4.74 4.45
N HIS A 65 -9.26 4.61 4.26
CA HIS A 65 -8.22 5.50 4.78
C HIS A 65 -7.44 6.14 3.65
N LYS A 66 -6.64 7.15 3.97
CA LYS A 66 -5.89 7.94 3.00
C LYS A 66 -4.41 7.99 3.34
N GLY A 67 -3.58 7.97 2.29
CA GLY A 67 -2.16 8.24 2.40
C GLY A 67 -1.30 7.12 2.95
N TYR A 68 -0.02 7.41 2.96
CA TYR A 68 1.04 6.54 3.49
C TYR A 68 1.56 7.09 4.81
N GLY A 69 2.40 6.33 5.48
CA GLY A 69 3.06 6.75 6.69
C GLY A 69 2.42 6.19 7.94
N LYS A 70 2.42 6.96 9.01
CA LYS A 70 1.99 6.51 10.33
C LYS A 70 0.47 6.52 10.46
N TYR A 71 -0.04 5.43 11.02
CA TYR A 71 -1.42 5.24 11.40
C TYR A 71 -1.54 5.02 12.90
N PHE A 72 -2.64 5.46 13.46
CA PHE A 72 -3.00 5.26 14.86
C PHE A 72 -4.20 4.34 14.97
N VAL A 73 -4.21 3.51 15.99
CA VAL A 73 -5.34 2.68 16.37
C VAL A 73 -5.56 2.80 17.87
N ASP A 74 -6.66 3.42 18.26
CA ASP A 74 -7.10 3.50 19.62
C ASP A 74 -8.28 2.56 19.86
N THR A 75 -8.25 1.84 20.96
CA THR A 75 -9.27 0.88 21.34
C THR A 75 -10.03 1.38 22.57
N TYR A 76 -11.35 1.34 22.47
CA TYR A 76 -12.28 1.75 23.52
C TYR A 76 -13.26 0.63 23.86
N GLU A 77 -13.65 0.56 25.12
CA GLU A 77 -14.81 -0.17 25.58
C GLU A 77 -16.04 0.76 25.56
N ASN A 78 -17.11 0.34 24.89
CA ASN A 78 -18.39 1.05 24.96
C ASN A 78 -19.25 0.46 26.09
N LYS A 79 -19.31 1.18 27.19
CA LYS A 79 -20.11 0.80 28.37
C LYS A 79 -21.28 1.74 28.53
N ASN A 80 -22.47 1.28 28.16
CA ASN A 80 -23.72 2.06 28.23
C ASN A 80 -23.62 3.43 27.50
N GLY A 81 -23.01 3.44 26.32
CA GLY A 81 -22.82 4.65 25.50
C GLY A 81 -21.61 5.49 25.87
N LYS A 82 -20.90 5.15 26.95
CA LYS A 82 -19.67 5.84 27.35
C LYS A 82 -18.44 5.10 26.77
N MET A 83 -17.62 5.82 26.04
CA MET A 83 -16.37 5.33 25.46
C MET A 83 -15.25 5.42 26.51
N ILE A 84 -14.67 4.28 26.89
CA ILE A 84 -13.61 4.18 27.89
C ILE A 84 -12.35 3.66 27.16
N TYR A 85 -11.33 4.52 27.07
CA TYR A 85 -10.05 4.15 26.47
C TYR A 85 -9.42 2.93 27.16
N GLN A 86 -8.91 1.99 26.35
CA GLN A 86 -8.33 0.75 26.81
C GLN A 86 -6.84 0.65 26.49
N SER A 87 -6.48 0.82 25.24
CA SER A 87 -5.10 0.76 24.74
C SER A 87 -5.02 1.34 23.34
N GLY A 88 -3.82 1.70 22.91
CA GLY A 88 -3.56 2.14 21.55
C GLY A 88 -2.29 1.51 20.99
N THR A 89 -2.17 1.57 19.68
CA THR A 89 -0.97 1.18 18.93
C THR A 89 -0.85 1.99 17.68
N THR A 90 0.29 1.87 17.00
CA THR A 90 0.51 2.47 15.68
C THR A 90 1.05 1.43 14.73
N PHE A 91 0.79 1.64 13.43
CA PHE A 91 1.44 0.90 12.36
C PHE A 91 1.89 1.88 11.26
N HIS A 92 2.68 1.40 10.32
CA HIS A 92 3.21 2.22 9.23
C HIS A 92 2.89 1.58 7.89
N LEU A 93 2.38 2.38 6.96
CA LEU A 93 2.27 2.02 5.56
C LEU A 93 3.41 2.65 4.78
N GLU A 94 4.27 1.81 4.21
CA GLU A 94 5.42 2.27 3.44
C GLU A 94 5.00 3.05 2.20
N LYS A 95 5.69 4.17 1.94
CA LYS A 95 5.57 4.91 0.69
C LYS A 95 6.26 4.13 -0.43
N PRO A 96 5.72 4.16 -1.67
CA PRO A 96 6.44 3.61 -2.81
C PRO A 96 7.84 4.25 -2.94
N ASN A 97 8.86 3.41 -3.04
CA ASN A 97 10.24 3.82 -3.35
C ASN A 97 10.83 2.88 -4.40
N PRO A 98 10.25 2.87 -5.62
CA PRO A 98 10.57 1.87 -6.63
C PRO A 98 11.99 1.99 -7.17
N THR A 99 12.55 0.85 -7.52
CA THR A 99 13.72 0.75 -8.38
C THR A 99 13.30 0.11 -9.70
N ILE A 100 13.81 0.65 -10.82
CA ILE A 100 13.53 0.17 -12.18
C ILE A 100 14.83 -0.37 -12.76
N GLN A 101 14.80 -1.60 -13.26
CA GLN A 101 15.91 -2.25 -13.95
C GLN A 101 15.43 -2.70 -15.33
N THR A 102 16.29 -2.55 -16.33
CA THR A 102 16.03 -3.00 -17.70
C THR A 102 17.02 -4.08 -18.10
N SER A 103 16.56 -5.03 -18.91
CA SER A 103 17.38 -6.06 -19.52
C SER A 103 16.89 -6.39 -20.93
N PHE A 104 17.74 -7.01 -21.74
CA PHE A 104 17.46 -7.37 -23.13
C PHE A 104 17.72 -8.87 -23.30
N PRO A 105 16.79 -9.74 -22.85
CA PRO A 105 17.01 -11.18 -22.82
C PRO A 105 17.06 -11.83 -24.21
N GLU A 106 16.46 -11.18 -25.22
CA GLU A 106 16.46 -11.64 -26.61
C GLU A 106 16.30 -10.46 -27.57
N PRO A 107 16.69 -10.60 -28.84
CA PRO A 107 16.55 -9.53 -29.85
C PRO A 107 15.11 -9.02 -29.94
N GLY A 108 14.95 -7.69 -29.92
CA GLY A 108 13.64 -7.04 -30.03
C GLY A 108 12.77 -7.05 -28.78
N ILE A 109 13.31 -7.51 -27.64
CA ILE A 109 12.61 -7.53 -26.35
C ILE A 109 13.42 -6.76 -25.30
N MET A 110 12.73 -5.83 -24.65
CA MET A 110 13.20 -5.19 -23.40
C MET A 110 12.32 -5.69 -22.26
N GLU A 111 12.93 -6.17 -21.20
CA GLU A 111 12.25 -6.48 -19.94
C GLU A 111 12.53 -5.39 -18.92
N ILE A 112 11.47 -4.97 -18.24
CA ILE A 112 11.51 -3.97 -17.16
C ILE A 112 11.13 -4.69 -15.88
N LEU A 113 12.02 -4.66 -14.88
CA LEU A 113 11.80 -5.21 -13.54
C LEU A 113 11.69 -4.05 -12.54
N ILE A 114 10.61 -4.05 -11.77
CA ILE A 114 10.30 -3.02 -10.78
C ILE A 114 10.25 -3.67 -9.40
N LYS A 115 10.99 -3.10 -8.43
CA LYS A 115 11.04 -3.58 -7.04
C LYS A 115 10.68 -2.45 -6.07
N ASN A 116 10.53 -2.80 -4.79
CA ASN A 116 10.31 -1.88 -3.67
C ASN A 116 8.99 -1.08 -3.79
N LEU A 117 7.94 -1.75 -4.28
CA LEU A 117 6.58 -1.25 -4.19
C LEU A 117 5.85 -1.89 -2.99
N PRO A 118 5.06 -1.12 -2.22
CA PRO A 118 4.35 -1.64 -1.05
C PRO A 118 3.22 -2.60 -1.47
N GLU A 119 2.85 -3.50 -0.58
CA GLU A 119 1.75 -4.47 -0.80
C GLU A 119 0.39 -3.81 -1.02
N SER A 120 0.21 -2.58 -0.53
CA SER A 120 -0.99 -1.78 -0.76
C SER A 120 -1.17 -1.35 -2.22
N MET A 121 -0.15 -1.48 -3.07
CA MET A 121 -0.22 -1.19 -4.50
C MET A 121 -0.97 -2.31 -5.23
N TYR A 122 -2.07 -1.98 -5.88
CA TYR A 122 -2.90 -2.97 -6.60
C TYR A 122 -2.80 -2.86 -8.12
N LYS A 123 -2.35 -1.72 -8.64
CA LYS A 123 -2.14 -1.53 -10.08
C LYS A 123 -0.88 -0.73 -10.35
N VAL A 124 -0.10 -1.21 -11.30
CA VAL A 124 1.16 -0.61 -11.74
C VAL A 124 1.17 -0.55 -13.26
N THR A 125 1.40 0.63 -13.81
CA THR A 125 1.47 0.87 -15.26
C THR A 125 2.76 1.56 -15.64
N VAL A 126 3.25 1.22 -16.82
CA VAL A 126 4.58 1.62 -17.30
C VAL A 126 4.44 2.19 -18.72
N PRO A 127 4.12 3.48 -18.88
CA PRO A 127 4.22 4.14 -20.17
C PRO A 127 5.67 4.16 -20.63
N THR A 128 5.88 3.69 -21.85
CA THR A 128 7.20 3.58 -22.48
C THR A 128 7.13 4.10 -23.90
N TRP A 129 8.13 4.84 -24.34
CA TRP A 129 8.24 5.36 -25.70
C TRP A 129 9.70 5.56 -26.10
N SER A 130 9.98 5.57 -27.41
CA SER A 130 11.29 6.01 -27.93
C SER A 130 11.34 7.54 -28.01
N GLU A 131 12.53 8.11 -27.90
CA GLU A 131 12.72 9.55 -28.05
C GLU A 131 12.56 9.99 -29.52
N ASN A 132 12.64 9.05 -30.45
CA ASN A 132 12.51 9.31 -31.88
C ASN A 132 11.11 9.82 -32.21
N LYS A 133 11.00 11.01 -32.83
CA LYS A 133 9.74 11.71 -33.12
C LYS A 133 8.84 12.00 -31.92
N GLY A 134 9.42 12.13 -30.73
CA GLY A 134 8.69 12.43 -29.51
C GLY A 134 7.97 11.23 -28.92
N GLN A 135 6.66 11.33 -28.63
CA GLN A 135 5.86 10.28 -28.02
C GLN A 135 4.90 9.62 -29.01
N ASP A 136 5.24 9.56 -30.29
CA ASP A 136 4.34 9.02 -31.34
C ASP A 136 4.09 7.51 -31.19
N ASP A 137 5.02 6.80 -30.53
CA ASP A 137 4.97 5.38 -30.25
C ASP A 137 4.63 5.03 -28.79
N LEU A 138 4.16 5.99 -27.99
CA LEU A 138 3.84 5.79 -26.58
C LEU A 138 2.89 4.61 -26.35
N GLN A 139 3.32 3.63 -25.55
CA GLN A 139 2.51 2.50 -25.12
C GLN A 139 2.40 2.48 -23.59
N TRP A 140 1.20 2.23 -23.08
CA TRP A 140 0.92 2.03 -21.66
C TRP A 140 0.89 0.53 -21.35
N TYR A 141 1.92 0.03 -20.69
CA TYR A 141 2.02 -1.37 -20.29
C TYR A 141 1.48 -1.59 -18.88
N GLN A 142 0.61 -2.59 -18.72
CA GLN A 142 0.22 -3.10 -17.40
C GLN A 142 1.34 -3.98 -16.86
N ALA A 143 1.92 -3.66 -15.70
CA ALA A 143 2.92 -4.51 -15.07
C ALA A 143 2.26 -5.72 -14.39
N ARG A 144 2.91 -6.88 -14.50
CA ARG A 144 2.51 -8.12 -13.84
C ARG A 144 3.24 -8.24 -12.52
N LYS A 145 2.51 -8.51 -11.44
CA LYS A 145 3.11 -8.83 -10.13
C LYS A 145 3.69 -10.25 -10.15
N ASN A 146 4.93 -10.39 -9.72
CA ASN A 146 5.65 -11.64 -9.60
C ASN A 146 5.48 -12.26 -8.19
N PRO A 147 5.76 -13.57 -7.99
CA PRO A 147 5.67 -14.21 -6.68
C PRO A 147 6.57 -13.61 -5.59
N ASP A 148 7.68 -12.99 -5.98
CA ASP A 148 8.63 -12.30 -5.09
C ASP A 148 8.24 -10.86 -4.75
N SER A 149 7.00 -10.47 -5.07
CA SER A 149 6.45 -9.12 -4.92
C SER A 149 7.08 -8.04 -5.81
N SER A 150 7.98 -8.38 -6.72
CA SER A 150 8.41 -7.50 -7.81
C SER A 150 7.34 -7.40 -8.89
N TYR A 151 7.50 -6.47 -9.82
CA TYR A 151 6.64 -6.34 -11.00
C TYR A 151 7.49 -6.40 -12.26
N SER A 152 6.94 -6.97 -13.32
CA SER A 152 7.61 -7.08 -14.61
C SER A 152 6.75 -6.61 -15.77
N VAL A 153 7.41 -6.04 -16.76
CA VAL A 153 6.82 -5.66 -18.06
C VAL A 153 7.71 -6.20 -19.16
N ARG A 154 7.10 -6.82 -20.17
CA ARG A 154 7.77 -7.23 -21.40
C ARG A 154 7.38 -6.25 -22.50
N VAL A 155 8.35 -5.50 -22.98
CA VAL A 155 8.22 -4.52 -24.07
C VAL A 155 8.72 -5.14 -25.35
N GLU A 156 7.87 -5.22 -26.36
CA GLU A 156 8.23 -5.66 -27.72
C GLU A 156 8.63 -4.44 -28.53
N LEU A 157 9.90 -4.31 -28.91
CA LEU A 157 10.42 -3.17 -29.64
C LEU A 157 9.75 -2.95 -31.02
N LYS A 158 9.13 -4.00 -31.57
CA LYS A 158 8.29 -3.86 -32.79
C LYS A 158 7.13 -2.87 -32.62
N LYS A 159 6.61 -2.71 -31.38
CA LYS A 159 5.55 -1.73 -31.08
C LYS A 159 6.06 -0.30 -30.99
N HIS A 160 7.38 -0.17 -31.00
CA HIS A 160 8.13 1.08 -30.99
C HIS A 160 8.95 1.21 -32.28
N ASN A 161 8.43 0.69 -33.39
CA ASN A 161 9.02 0.76 -34.75
C ASN A 161 10.47 0.21 -34.84
N TYR A 162 10.95 -0.56 -33.86
CA TYR A 162 12.36 -0.95 -33.68
C TYR A 162 13.28 0.27 -33.64
N ASP A 163 12.82 1.40 -33.13
CA ASP A 163 13.65 2.60 -33.02
C ASP A 163 14.89 2.32 -32.19
N THR A 164 15.99 2.91 -32.57
CA THR A 164 17.25 2.93 -31.82
C THR A 164 17.38 4.25 -31.08
N GLY A 165 18.21 4.28 -30.03
CA GLY A 165 18.44 5.47 -29.23
C GLY A 165 17.79 5.38 -27.86
N THR A 166 17.36 6.51 -27.32
CA THR A 166 16.85 6.59 -25.95
C THR A 166 15.39 6.16 -25.87
N TYR A 167 15.11 5.25 -24.93
CA TYR A 167 13.75 4.89 -24.51
C TYR A 167 13.47 5.48 -23.14
N HIS A 168 12.34 6.15 -23.01
CA HIS A 168 11.84 6.67 -21.75
C HIS A 168 10.86 5.67 -21.13
N ILE A 169 11.02 5.45 -19.84
CA ILE A 169 10.24 4.50 -19.05
C ILE A 169 9.74 5.24 -17.82
N HIS A 170 8.45 5.51 -17.76
CA HIS A 170 7.81 6.08 -16.59
C HIS A 170 7.05 5.00 -15.82
N LEU A 171 6.90 5.21 -14.53
CA LEU A 171 6.19 4.32 -13.63
C LEU A 171 5.06 5.07 -12.95
N TYR A 172 3.85 4.53 -13.05
CA TYR A 172 2.67 5.01 -12.35
C TYR A 172 2.03 3.88 -11.54
N GLY A 173 1.32 4.25 -10.49
CA GLY A 173 0.65 3.27 -9.65
C GLY A 173 -0.61 3.80 -8.98
N GLU A 174 -1.47 2.86 -8.60
CA GLU A 174 -2.67 3.07 -7.81
C GLU A 174 -2.61 2.15 -6.60
N SER A 175 -2.92 2.66 -5.40
CA SER A 175 -2.92 1.87 -4.17
C SER A 175 -4.24 2.01 -3.42
N TYR A 176 -4.49 1.13 -2.45
CA TYR A 176 -5.71 1.16 -1.66
C TYR A 176 -5.89 2.44 -0.86
N VAL A 177 -4.80 3.10 -0.45
CA VAL A 177 -4.83 4.36 0.31
C VAL A 177 -4.60 5.60 -0.54
N LYS A 178 -4.30 5.41 -1.84
CA LYS A 178 -4.14 6.45 -2.84
C LYS A 178 -4.57 5.90 -4.21
N PRO A 179 -5.89 5.87 -4.48
CA PRO A 179 -6.45 5.20 -5.66
C PRO A 179 -6.28 5.98 -6.97
N GLU A 180 -5.92 7.24 -6.92
CA GLU A 180 -5.63 8.03 -8.10
C GLU A 180 -4.31 7.61 -8.76
N LEU A 181 -4.27 7.63 -10.09
CA LEU A 181 -3.08 7.34 -10.87
C LEU A 181 -1.96 8.32 -10.50
N THR A 182 -0.92 7.83 -9.86
CA THR A 182 0.18 8.65 -9.34
C THR A 182 1.49 8.27 -10.01
N GLY A 183 2.25 9.28 -10.48
CA GLY A 183 3.63 9.08 -10.94
C GLY A 183 4.55 8.68 -9.77
N LEU A 184 5.30 7.61 -9.95
CA LEU A 184 6.15 7.03 -8.91
C LEU A 184 7.64 7.21 -9.20
N ALA A 185 8.04 7.01 -10.45
CA ALA A 185 9.45 7.12 -10.88
C ALA A 185 9.52 7.26 -12.40
N GLY A 186 10.72 7.56 -12.89
CA GLY A 186 11.07 7.54 -14.31
C GLY A 186 12.54 7.20 -14.51
N THR A 187 12.84 6.57 -15.62
CA THR A 187 14.21 6.26 -16.06
C THR A 187 14.28 6.26 -17.59
N SER A 188 15.47 6.14 -18.12
CA SER A 188 15.71 5.94 -19.55
C SER A 188 16.79 4.90 -19.78
N VAL A 189 16.77 4.28 -20.96
CA VAL A 189 17.77 3.33 -21.44
C VAL A 189 18.07 3.62 -22.89
N THR A 190 19.31 3.45 -23.33
CA THR A 190 19.73 3.62 -24.72
C THR A 190 19.98 2.27 -25.37
N LEU A 191 19.42 2.07 -26.58
CA LEU A 191 19.59 0.90 -27.45
C LEU A 191 20.53 1.18 -28.60
#